data_228a93ea355baa80f3df962166eea339
#
_entry.id   228a93ea355baa80f3df962166eea339
#
_cell.length_a   1.000
_cell.length_b   1.000
_cell.length_c   1.000
_cell.angle_alpha   90.00
_cell.angle_beta   90.00
_cell.angle_gamma   90.00
#
_symmetry.space_group_name_H-M   'P 1'
#
loop_
_entity.id
_entity.type
_entity.pdbx_description
1 polymer ?
#
loop_
_entity_poly.entity_id
_entity_poly.type
_entity_poly.pdbx_seq_one_letter_code
_entity_poly.pdbx_strand_id
1 'polypeptide(L)'
;MRQMVLSDHVADMRAERQSPGSRAAGDSQRELAAHRRWVAEAVELRDLARQRRRPFAWLRWTLEARRRMRARTPVPPATAHRPADARLGALDGGAEGEREVADVLNRALGKDWTLFKGYRNARGEIDYLILGPAGLFAVEVKYVNGTFRITAARWTYVKIDRYGIAHEEHVLADAGDRPPHRQLGEPARQLEDFLARRGHPVRVQPVVLLNHPRARIGYLDENLGVPVLTSTRQLAGLVLAAGGNLSASERTEIAGLVERDHRFHERRGR
;
A
#
# COMPACT_ATOMS: atom_id res chain seq x y z
N MET A 1 21.55 6.65 -12.21
CA MET A 1 21.33 5.91 -10.95
C MET A 1 21.41 4.42 -11.22
N ARG A 2 22.00 3.63 -10.32
CA ARG A 2 21.96 2.15 -10.37
C ARG A 2 20.70 1.68 -9.64
N GLN A 3 19.90 0.81 -10.26
CA GLN A 3 18.73 0.20 -9.62
C GLN A 3 18.99 -1.27 -9.32
N MET A 4 18.63 -1.70 -8.10
CA MET A 4 18.75 -3.07 -7.62
C MET A 4 17.40 -3.51 -7.04
N VAL A 5 16.78 -4.52 -7.64
CA VAL A 5 15.55 -5.13 -7.11
C VAL A 5 15.96 -6.25 -6.18
N LEU A 6 15.68 -6.10 -4.89
CA LEU A 6 15.99 -7.09 -3.86
C LEU A 6 14.81 -8.06 -3.68
N SER A 7 13.58 -7.53 -3.58
CA SER A 7 12.34 -8.32 -3.63
C SER A 7 11.27 -7.59 -4.43
N ASP A 8 10.34 -8.33 -5.04
CA ASP A 8 9.17 -7.78 -5.71
C ASP A 8 7.90 -8.34 -5.05
N HIS A 9 7.52 -7.72 -3.94
CA HIS A 9 6.37 -8.13 -3.14
C HIS A 9 5.06 -8.19 -3.95
N VAL A 10 4.91 -7.35 -4.96
CA VAL A 10 3.72 -7.36 -5.85
C VAL A 10 3.73 -8.61 -6.74
N ALA A 11 4.89 -9.02 -7.26
CA ALA A 11 5.01 -10.25 -8.04
C ALA A 11 4.77 -11.49 -7.17
N ASP A 12 5.32 -11.51 -5.95
CA ASP A 12 5.13 -12.60 -4.99
C ASP A 12 3.65 -12.75 -4.59
N MET A 13 2.95 -11.65 -4.28
CA MET A 13 1.52 -11.66 -3.99
C MET A 13 0.66 -12.05 -5.19
N ARG A 14 1.06 -11.73 -6.42
CA ARG A 14 0.38 -12.20 -7.64
C ARG A 14 0.54 -13.71 -7.83
N ALA A 15 1.72 -14.25 -7.56
CA ALA A 15 1.99 -15.69 -7.64
C ALA A 15 1.17 -16.48 -6.61
N GLU A 16 1.10 -15.99 -5.36
CA GLU A 16 0.30 -16.58 -4.29
C GLU A 16 -1.20 -16.63 -4.63
N ARG A 17 -1.72 -15.61 -5.35
CA ARG A 17 -3.12 -15.55 -5.80
C ARG A 17 -3.46 -16.49 -6.96
N GLN A 18 -2.50 -16.97 -7.69
CA GLN A 18 -2.71 -17.99 -8.73
C GLN A 18 -2.84 -19.40 -8.13
N SER A 19 -2.70 -19.53 -6.81
CA SER A 19 -2.89 -20.79 -6.08
C SER A 19 -4.35 -21.28 -6.17
N PRO A 20 -4.60 -22.60 -6.14
CA PRO A 20 -5.95 -23.17 -6.21
C PRO A 20 -6.90 -22.64 -5.11
N GLY A 21 -6.39 -22.38 -3.90
CA GLY A 21 -7.19 -21.86 -2.78
C GLY A 21 -7.71 -20.43 -3.00
N SER A 22 -6.93 -19.57 -3.65
CA SER A 22 -7.35 -18.19 -3.93
C SER A 22 -8.38 -18.11 -5.06
N ARG A 23 -8.33 -19.04 -6.05
CA ARG A 23 -9.35 -19.15 -7.10
C ARG A 23 -10.71 -19.53 -6.52
N ALA A 24 -10.77 -20.53 -5.62
CA ALA A 24 -12.00 -20.95 -4.95
C ALA A 24 -12.62 -19.81 -4.11
N ALA A 25 -11.81 -19.00 -3.44
CA ALA A 25 -12.28 -17.82 -2.70
C ALA A 25 -12.86 -16.75 -3.63
N GLY A 26 -12.22 -16.52 -4.79
CA GLY A 26 -12.71 -15.59 -5.82
C GLY A 26 -14.05 -16.02 -6.42
N ASP A 27 -14.22 -17.30 -6.69
CA ASP A 27 -15.46 -17.85 -7.23
C ASP A 27 -16.62 -17.73 -6.24
N SER A 28 -16.40 -18.04 -4.95
CA SER A 28 -17.41 -17.86 -3.89
C SER A 28 -17.85 -16.40 -3.71
N GLN A 29 -16.94 -15.44 -3.90
CA GLN A 29 -17.29 -14.01 -3.87
C GLN A 29 -18.11 -13.58 -5.08
N ARG A 30 -17.81 -14.10 -6.28
CA ARG A 30 -18.62 -13.86 -7.51
C ARG A 30 -20.03 -14.41 -7.32
N GLU A 31 -20.18 -15.61 -6.76
CA GLU A 31 -21.47 -16.23 -6.45
C GLU A 31 -22.28 -15.38 -5.48
N LEU A 32 -21.64 -14.88 -4.41
CA LEU A 32 -22.29 -14.00 -3.44
C LEU A 32 -22.74 -12.67 -4.06
N ALA A 33 -21.91 -12.07 -4.91
CA ALA A 33 -22.25 -10.85 -5.63
C ALA A 33 -23.39 -11.07 -6.63
N ALA A 34 -23.39 -12.20 -7.32
CA ALA A 34 -24.48 -12.61 -8.23
C ALA A 34 -25.78 -12.82 -7.47
N HIS A 35 -25.74 -13.51 -6.33
CA HIS A 35 -26.92 -13.70 -5.46
C HIS A 35 -27.51 -12.37 -4.96
N ARG A 36 -26.65 -11.43 -4.52
CA ARG A 36 -27.11 -10.09 -4.10
C ARG A 36 -27.79 -9.32 -5.22
N ARG A 37 -27.24 -9.34 -6.44
CA ARG A 37 -27.85 -8.71 -7.61
C ARG A 37 -29.19 -9.33 -7.95
N TRP A 38 -29.26 -10.65 -7.91
CA TRP A 38 -30.50 -11.40 -8.17
C TRP A 38 -31.63 -11.06 -7.17
N VAL A 39 -31.31 -10.87 -5.88
CA VAL A 39 -32.27 -10.41 -4.86
C VAL A 39 -32.68 -8.95 -5.12
N ALA A 40 -31.71 -8.06 -5.37
CA ALA A 40 -31.94 -6.63 -5.61
C ALA A 40 -32.88 -6.37 -6.79
N GLU A 41 -32.70 -7.11 -7.89
CA GLU A 41 -33.57 -7.05 -9.07
C GLU A 41 -35.06 -7.29 -8.72
N ALA A 42 -35.36 -8.31 -7.90
CA ALA A 42 -36.74 -8.60 -7.53
C ALA A 42 -37.34 -7.51 -6.63
N VAL A 43 -36.52 -6.88 -5.80
CA VAL A 43 -36.92 -5.74 -4.96
C VAL A 43 -37.22 -4.51 -5.82
N GLU A 44 -36.35 -4.19 -6.79
CA GLU A 44 -36.57 -3.08 -7.73
C GLU A 44 -37.85 -3.25 -8.54
N LEU A 45 -38.08 -4.45 -9.09
CA LEU A 45 -39.28 -4.74 -9.86
C LEU A 45 -40.56 -4.65 -9.01
N ARG A 46 -40.49 -5.05 -7.75
CA ARG A 46 -41.57 -4.87 -6.77
C ARG A 46 -41.88 -3.39 -6.58
N ASP A 47 -40.85 -2.58 -6.34
CA ASP A 47 -41.00 -1.15 -6.04
C ASP A 47 -41.51 -0.38 -7.28
N LEU A 48 -41.02 -0.75 -8.46
CA LEU A 48 -41.51 -0.23 -9.72
C LEU A 48 -42.99 -0.59 -9.96
N ALA A 49 -43.41 -1.83 -9.65
CA ALA A 49 -44.82 -2.26 -9.75
C ALA A 49 -45.71 -1.49 -8.79
N ARG A 50 -45.22 -1.18 -7.57
CA ARG A 50 -45.91 -0.33 -6.59
C ARG A 50 -46.08 1.09 -7.09
N GLN A 51 -45.03 1.70 -7.60
CA GLN A 51 -45.07 3.07 -8.16
C GLN A 51 -46.04 3.17 -9.34
N ARG A 52 -46.08 2.17 -10.21
CA ARG A 52 -46.99 2.10 -11.37
C ARG A 52 -48.40 1.63 -11.02
N ARG A 53 -48.75 1.51 -9.74
CA ARG A 53 -50.08 1.08 -9.24
C ARG A 53 -50.57 -0.25 -9.88
N ARG A 54 -49.66 -1.21 -10.08
CA ARG A 54 -49.96 -2.55 -10.63
C ARG A 54 -50.04 -3.59 -9.50
N PRO A 55 -51.21 -3.82 -8.87
CA PRO A 55 -51.32 -4.61 -7.63
C PRO A 55 -50.92 -6.07 -7.82
N PHE A 56 -51.30 -6.69 -8.93
CA PHE A 56 -50.95 -8.09 -9.21
C PHE A 56 -49.45 -8.26 -9.48
N ALA A 57 -48.83 -7.34 -10.21
CA ALA A 57 -47.39 -7.33 -10.44
C ALA A 57 -46.64 -7.08 -9.14
N TRP A 58 -47.10 -6.15 -8.30
CA TRP A 58 -46.52 -5.89 -6.98
C TRP A 58 -46.59 -7.13 -6.07
N LEU A 59 -47.74 -7.83 -6.02
CA LEU A 59 -47.88 -9.06 -5.21
C LEU A 59 -46.94 -10.15 -5.70
N ARG A 60 -46.88 -10.38 -7.02
CA ARG A 60 -45.97 -11.35 -7.66
C ARG A 60 -44.51 -11.08 -7.26
N TRP A 61 -44.03 -9.85 -7.44
CA TRP A 61 -42.67 -9.49 -7.16
C TRP A 61 -42.36 -9.43 -5.66
N THR A 62 -43.36 -9.20 -4.79
CA THR A 62 -43.22 -9.32 -3.35
C THR A 62 -42.97 -10.77 -2.94
N LEU A 63 -43.71 -11.71 -3.49
CA LEU A 63 -43.50 -13.14 -3.25
C LEU A 63 -42.17 -13.63 -3.78
N GLU A 64 -41.80 -13.18 -4.99
CA GLU A 64 -40.52 -13.53 -5.60
C GLU A 64 -39.32 -12.95 -4.82
N ALA A 65 -39.38 -11.71 -4.38
CA ALA A 65 -38.35 -11.11 -3.51
C ALA A 65 -38.18 -11.88 -2.20
N ARG A 66 -39.32 -12.27 -1.55
CA ARG A 66 -39.28 -13.10 -0.34
C ARG A 66 -38.67 -14.48 -0.62
N ARG A 67 -39.00 -15.10 -1.75
CA ARG A 67 -38.43 -16.39 -2.18
C ARG A 67 -36.93 -16.27 -2.39
N ARG A 68 -36.48 -15.23 -3.10
CA ARG A 68 -35.05 -14.98 -3.38
C ARG A 68 -34.26 -14.69 -2.09
N MET A 69 -34.84 -13.92 -1.15
CA MET A 69 -34.22 -13.67 0.17
C MET A 69 -34.11 -14.92 1.04
N ARG A 70 -35.05 -15.88 0.89
CA ARG A 70 -35.01 -17.17 1.62
C ARG A 70 -34.14 -18.22 0.96
N ALA A 71 -33.74 -18.01 -0.29
CA ALA A 71 -32.83 -18.91 -0.97
C ALA A 71 -31.49 -18.96 -0.23
N ARG A 72 -30.87 -20.15 -0.20
CA ARG A 72 -29.59 -20.34 0.51
C ARG A 72 -28.53 -19.38 -0.02
N THR A 73 -28.12 -18.45 0.81
CA THR A 73 -27.04 -17.51 0.47
C THR A 73 -25.74 -18.28 0.39
N PRO A 74 -24.95 -18.15 -0.69
CA PRO A 74 -23.60 -18.69 -0.73
C PRO A 74 -22.78 -18.20 0.47
N VAL A 75 -22.22 -19.12 1.25
CA VAL A 75 -21.38 -18.78 2.41
C VAL A 75 -19.95 -18.67 1.93
N PRO A 76 -19.32 -17.48 1.98
CA PRO A 76 -17.92 -17.35 1.66
C PRO A 76 -17.08 -18.15 2.68
N PRO A 77 -15.96 -18.76 2.27
CA PRO A 77 -15.06 -19.44 3.18
C PRO A 77 -14.58 -18.46 4.28
N ALA A 78 -14.41 -18.97 5.51
CA ALA A 78 -14.12 -18.19 6.73
C ALA A 78 -12.86 -17.26 6.63
N THR A 79 -12.00 -17.48 5.64
CA THR A 79 -10.80 -16.68 5.35
C THR A 79 -11.03 -15.50 4.41
N ALA A 80 -12.27 -15.31 3.90
CA ALA A 80 -12.58 -14.25 2.93
C ALA A 80 -12.88 -12.91 3.61
N HIS A 81 -11.93 -12.38 4.39
CA HIS A 81 -12.00 -11.02 4.90
C HIS A 81 -11.34 -10.03 3.95
N ARG A 82 -12.16 -9.26 3.24
CA ARG A 82 -12.00 -8.15 2.29
C ARG A 82 -12.26 -8.50 0.82
N PRO A 83 -13.00 -7.65 0.09
CA PRO A 83 -13.31 -7.90 -1.31
C PRO A 83 -12.01 -7.96 -2.15
N ALA A 84 -11.85 -9.04 -2.90
CA ALA A 84 -10.64 -9.29 -3.71
C ALA A 84 -10.38 -8.17 -4.73
N ASP A 85 -11.44 -7.55 -5.24
CA ASP A 85 -11.35 -6.47 -6.24
C ASP A 85 -10.82 -5.15 -5.64
N ALA A 86 -11.17 -4.81 -4.39
CA ALA A 86 -10.61 -3.64 -3.71
C ALA A 86 -9.12 -3.84 -3.39
N ARG A 87 -8.69 -5.09 -3.13
CA ARG A 87 -7.27 -5.43 -2.95
C ARG A 87 -6.50 -5.45 -4.28
N LEU A 88 -7.11 -5.89 -5.39
CA LEU A 88 -6.48 -5.83 -6.71
C LEU A 88 -6.26 -4.39 -7.15
N GLY A 89 -7.25 -3.53 -7.05
CA GLY A 89 -7.10 -2.10 -7.35
C GLY A 89 -6.08 -1.40 -6.46
N ALA A 90 -5.98 -1.79 -5.18
CA ALA A 90 -4.96 -1.26 -4.27
C ALA A 90 -3.55 -1.78 -4.59
N LEU A 91 -3.41 -3.03 -5.07
CA LEU A 91 -2.12 -3.60 -5.49
C LEU A 91 -1.65 -3.06 -6.82
N ASP A 92 -2.55 -2.92 -7.80
CA ASP A 92 -2.21 -2.35 -9.10
C ASP A 92 -1.87 -0.86 -8.96
N GLY A 93 -2.62 -0.11 -8.15
CA GLY A 93 -2.28 1.27 -7.79
C GLY A 93 -0.96 1.39 -7.03
N GLY A 94 -0.67 0.47 -6.10
CA GLY A 94 0.61 0.39 -5.41
C GLY A 94 1.77 0.19 -6.37
N ALA A 95 1.67 -0.80 -7.27
CA ALA A 95 2.70 -1.09 -8.26
C ALA A 95 2.91 0.04 -9.29
N GLU A 96 1.85 0.78 -9.63
CA GLU A 96 1.94 1.96 -10.50
C GLU A 96 2.65 3.10 -9.78
N GLY A 97 2.26 3.39 -8.53
CA GLY A 97 2.90 4.41 -7.70
C GLY A 97 4.38 4.12 -7.46
N GLU A 98 4.76 2.87 -7.23
CA GLU A 98 6.14 2.46 -7.08
C GLU A 98 6.95 2.63 -8.37
N ARG A 99 6.42 2.23 -9.54
CA ARG A 99 7.12 2.43 -10.83
C ARG A 99 7.37 3.90 -11.10
N GLU A 100 6.38 4.76 -10.86
CA GLU A 100 6.53 6.21 -11.00
C GLU A 100 7.66 6.76 -10.11
N VAL A 101 7.75 6.28 -8.85
CA VAL A 101 8.85 6.67 -7.93
C VAL A 101 10.20 6.31 -8.52
N ALA A 102 10.39 5.08 -8.98
CA ALA A 102 11.65 4.63 -9.56
C ALA A 102 12.04 5.45 -10.81
N ASP A 103 11.08 5.73 -11.69
CA ASP A 103 11.30 6.48 -12.93
C ASP A 103 11.67 7.94 -12.68
N VAL A 104 11.00 8.61 -11.73
CA VAL A 104 11.31 10.00 -11.38
C VAL A 104 12.66 10.10 -10.71
N LEU A 105 12.98 9.20 -9.77
CA LEU A 105 14.28 9.16 -9.11
C LEU A 105 15.41 8.86 -10.09
N ASN A 106 15.21 7.94 -11.05
CA ASN A 106 16.18 7.64 -12.09
C ASN A 106 16.54 8.87 -12.94
N ARG A 107 15.56 9.73 -13.22
CA ARG A 107 15.80 10.98 -13.98
C ARG A 107 16.44 12.09 -13.14
N ALA A 108 16.10 12.15 -11.83
CA ALA A 108 16.57 13.22 -10.96
C ALA A 108 17.94 12.95 -10.34
N LEU A 109 18.25 11.70 -10.04
CA LEU A 109 19.46 11.29 -9.34
C LEU A 109 20.51 10.77 -10.35
N GLY A 110 21.75 11.25 -10.21
CA GLY A 110 22.87 10.87 -11.09
C GLY A 110 23.40 9.43 -10.80
N LYS A 111 24.49 9.09 -11.49
CA LYS A 111 25.12 7.75 -11.39
C LYS A 111 25.70 7.41 -10.02
N ASP A 112 25.91 8.40 -9.17
CA ASP A 112 26.45 8.23 -7.81
C ASP A 112 25.42 7.75 -6.80
N TRP A 113 24.19 7.51 -7.25
CA TRP A 113 23.09 7.04 -6.44
C TRP A 113 22.73 5.60 -6.78
N THR A 114 22.35 4.82 -5.73
CA THR A 114 21.82 3.47 -5.86
C THR A 114 20.44 3.41 -5.22
N LEU A 115 19.48 2.88 -5.96
CA LEU A 115 18.11 2.62 -5.49
C LEU A 115 17.95 1.12 -5.28
N PHE A 116 17.64 0.71 -4.06
CA PHE A 116 17.23 -0.66 -3.75
C PHE A 116 15.72 -0.70 -3.60
N LYS A 117 15.07 -1.66 -4.26
CA LYS A 117 13.64 -1.92 -4.15
C LYS A 117 13.41 -3.16 -3.30
N GLY A 118 12.51 -3.07 -2.33
CA GLY A 118 12.05 -4.19 -1.52
C GLY A 118 13.12 -4.71 -0.54
N TYR A 119 13.73 -3.84 0.25
CA TYR A 119 14.65 -4.27 1.31
C TYR A 119 13.88 -4.85 2.49
N ARG A 120 14.33 -6.01 2.99
CA ARG A 120 13.72 -6.67 4.15
C ARG A 120 14.75 -6.98 5.22
N ASN A 121 14.37 -6.78 6.48
CA ASN A 121 15.09 -7.27 7.67
C ASN A 121 14.13 -7.89 8.69
N ALA A 122 14.61 -8.24 9.91
CA ALA A 122 13.79 -8.88 10.95
C ALA A 122 12.66 -7.99 11.49
N ARG A 123 12.68 -6.67 11.25
CA ARG A 123 11.67 -5.71 11.74
C ARG A 123 10.62 -5.35 10.71
N GLY A 124 10.85 -5.67 9.45
CA GLY A 124 9.90 -5.38 8.38
C GLY A 124 10.56 -5.19 7.02
N GLU A 125 9.77 -4.66 6.10
CA GLU A 125 10.18 -4.34 4.75
C GLU A 125 10.21 -2.81 4.56
N ILE A 126 11.09 -2.34 3.69
CA ILE A 126 11.21 -0.95 3.24
C ILE A 126 11.03 -0.97 1.73
N ASP A 127 10.07 -0.20 1.21
CA ASP A 127 9.77 -0.17 -0.22
C ASP A 127 10.98 0.27 -1.04
N TYR A 128 11.67 1.33 -0.60
CA TYR A 128 12.90 1.79 -1.23
C TYR A 128 13.97 2.22 -0.23
N LEU A 129 15.22 1.84 -0.51
CA LEU A 129 16.40 2.50 0.07
C LEU A 129 17.11 3.30 -1.03
N ILE A 130 17.45 4.55 -0.73
CA ILE A 130 18.16 5.46 -1.64
C ILE A 130 19.51 5.76 -1.01
N LEU A 131 20.59 5.23 -1.60
CA LEU A 131 21.97 5.43 -1.14
C LEU A 131 22.70 6.36 -2.10
N GLY A 132 23.29 7.40 -1.58
CA GLY A 132 24.07 8.34 -2.38
C GLY A 132 25.06 9.16 -1.58
N PRO A 133 25.70 10.16 -2.18
CA PRO A 133 26.67 11.04 -1.48
C PRO A 133 26.08 11.71 -0.24
N ALA A 134 24.81 12.07 -0.28
CA ALA A 134 24.11 12.73 0.82
C ALA A 134 23.70 11.78 1.98
N GLY A 135 23.86 10.45 1.83
CA GLY A 135 23.52 9.48 2.87
C GLY A 135 22.61 8.36 2.41
N LEU A 136 21.89 7.77 3.37
CA LEU A 136 20.99 6.65 3.15
C LEU A 136 19.58 7.03 3.62
N PHE A 137 18.59 6.87 2.73
CA PHE A 137 17.18 7.20 2.97
C PHE A 137 16.34 5.94 2.85
N ALA A 138 15.44 5.74 3.80
CA ALA A 138 14.43 4.69 3.77
C ALA A 138 13.09 5.32 3.40
N VAL A 139 12.41 4.79 2.38
CA VAL A 139 11.17 5.37 1.86
C VAL A 139 10.06 4.33 1.91
N GLU A 140 8.95 4.71 2.52
CA GLU A 140 7.68 3.99 2.50
C GLU A 140 6.73 4.71 1.54
N VAL A 141 6.17 4.00 0.58
CA VAL A 141 5.27 4.55 -0.44
C VAL A 141 3.83 4.13 -0.17
N LYS A 142 2.94 5.10 -0.06
CA LYS A 142 1.50 4.86 0.06
C LYS A 142 0.76 5.50 -1.11
N TYR A 143 0.16 4.67 -1.96
CA TYR A 143 -0.63 5.13 -3.11
C TYR A 143 -2.13 5.15 -2.74
N VAL A 144 -2.52 6.15 -1.97
CA VAL A 144 -3.89 6.28 -1.45
C VAL A 144 -4.46 7.64 -1.76
N ASN A 145 -5.66 7.66 -2.37
CA ASN A 145 -6.43 8.87 -2.60
C ASN A 145 -7.11 9.33 -1.31
N GLY A 146 -6.96 10.58 -0.93
CA GLY A 146 -7.71 11.18 0.16
C GLY A 146 -7.02 12.36 0.82
N THR A 147 -7.73 12.95 1.78
CA THR A 147 -7.19 13.95 2.69
C THR A 147 -6.79 13.29 4.00
N PHE A 148 -5.53 13.43 4.36
CA PHE A 148 -4.91 12.73 5.49
C PHE A 148 -4.90 13.61 6.75
N ARG A 149 -5.20 12.99 7.88
CA ARG A 149 -4.91 13.48 9.22
C ARG A 149 -3.81 12.58 9.83
N ILE A 150 -2.65 13.18 10.08
CA ILE A 150 -1.43 12.46 10.44
C ILE A 150 -1.01 12.87 11.85
N THR A 151 -1.01 11.91 12.77
CA THR A 151 -0.50 12.10 14.14
C THR A 151 0.53 11.03 14.49
N ALA A 152 1.32 11.23 15.51
CA ALA A 152 2.27 10.23 15.99
C ALA A 152 1.59 8.92 16.46
N ALA A 153 0.34 8.97 16.90
CA ALA A 153 -0.41 7.81 17.35
C ALA A 153 -1.11 7.09 16.20
N ARG A 154 -1.69 7.85 15.26
CA ARG A 154 -2.61 7.29 14.25
C ARG A 154 -2.61 8.13 12.97
N TRP A 155 -2.69 7.45 11.83
CA TRP A 155 -2.93 8.07 10.53
C TRP A 155 -4.32 7.69 10.05
N THR A 156 -5.10 8.70 9.69
CA THR A 156 -6.42 8.50 9.08
C THR A 156 -6.52 9.27 7.76
N TYR A 157 -7.45 8.85 6.91
CA TYR A 157 -7.74 9.55 5.68
C TYR A 157 -9.22 9.43 5.30
N VAL A 158 -9.73 10.47 4.66
CA VAL A 158 -11.06 10.51 4.06
C VAL A 158 -10.89 10.49 2.55
N LYS A 159 -11.48 9.50 1.89
CA LYS A 159 -11.51 9.44 0.43
C LYS A 159 -12.43 10.51 -0.12
N ILE A 160 -11.99 11.15 -1.20
CA ILE A 160 -12.81 12.11 -1.95
C ILE A 160 -13.06 11.46 -3.32
N ASP A 161 -14.33 11.29 -3.70
CA ASP A 161 -14.70 10.73 -4.98
C ASP A 161 -14.51 11.74 -6.13
N ARG A 162 -14.87 11.34 -7.36
CA ARG A 162 -14.79 12.20 -8.55
C ARG A 162 -15.74 13.39 -8.52
N TYR A 163 -16.75 13.36 -7.65
CA TYR A 163 -17.73 14.44 -7.48
C TYR A 163 -17.39 15.37 -6.30
N GLY A 164 -16.27 15.12 -5.61
CA GLY A 164 -15.85 15.91 -4.45
C GLY A 164 -16.53 15.51 -3.14
N ILE A 165 -17.27 14.40 -3.12
CA ILE A 165 -17.97 13.92 -1.92
C ILE A 165 -16.95 13.17 -1.04
N ALA A 166 -16.90 13.57 0.25
CA ALA A 166 -16.11 12.89 1.25
C ALA A 166 -16.81 11.60 1.72
N HIS A 167 -16.06 10.51 1.79
CA HIS A 167 -16.52 9.22 2.28
C HIS A 167 -16.17 9.02 3.76
N GLU A 168 -16.41 7.83 4.29
CA GLU A 168 -16.03 7.46 5.65
C GLU A 168 -14.52 7.61 5.91
N GLU A 169 -14.17 7.91 7.16
CA GLU A 169 -12.79 7.95 7.60
C GLU A 169 -12.20 6.53 7.68
N HIS A 170 -11.03 6.35 7.11
CA HIS A 170 -10.28 5.11 7.12
C HIS A 170 -8.99 5.26 7.92
N VAL A 171 -8.56 4.18 8.58
CA VAL A 171 -7.24 4.11 9.22
C VAL A 171 -6.21 3.66 8.20
N LEU A 172 -5.05 4.31 8.18
CA LEU A 172 -3.89 3.89 7.41
C LEU A 172 -2.87 3.26 8.36
N ALA A 173 -2.87 1.94 8.41
CA ALA A 173 -1.98 1.12 9.22
C ALA A 173 -1.70 -0.22 8.53
N ASP A 174 -0.67 -0.94 8.98
CA ASP A 174 -0.40 -2.32 8.57
C ASP A 174 -1.27 -3.34 9.32
N ALA A 175 -1.02 -4.62 9.12
CA ALA A 175 -1.73 -5.72 9.80
C ALA A 175 -1.49 -5.75 11.32
N GLY A 176 -0.42 -5.10 11.80
CA GLY A 176 -0.09 -4.92 13.21
C GLY A 176 -0.59 -3.60 13.80
N ASP A 177 -1.49 -2.91 13.11
CA ASP A 177 -2.04 -1.59 13.49
C ASP A 177 -0.98 -0.48 13.65
N ARG A 178 0.19 -0.64 12.99
CA ARG A 178 1.26 0.36 13.02
C ARG A 178 1.06 1.39 11.91
N PRO A 179 1.09 2.70 12.21
CA PRO A 179 1.05 3.74 11.20
C PRO A 179 2.34 3.76 10.35
N PRO A 180 2.31 4.30 9.10
CA PRO A 180 3.43 4.22 8.14
C PRO A 180 4.80 4.65 8.68
N HIS A 181 4.87 5.72 9.48
CA HIS A 181 6.13 6.19 10.05
C HIS A 181 6.76 5.20 11.04
N ARG A 182 5.96 4.38 11.74
CA ARG A 182 6.45 3.30 12.62
C ARG A 182 6.82 2.06 11.83
N GLN A 183 6.02 1.71 10.80
CA GLN A 183 6.35 0.60 9.88
C GLN A 183 7.75 0.79 9.32
N LEU A 184 8.07 2.01 8.88
CA LEU A 184 9.35 2.37 8.30
C LEU A 184 10.46 2.56 9.34
N GLY A 185 10.16 3.20 10.46
CA GLY A 185 11.16 3.59 11.46
C GLY A 185 11.83 2.42 12.16
N GLU A 186 11.14 1.30 12.35
CA GLU A 186 11.71 0.11 13.00
C GLU A 186 12.75 -0.59 12.10
N PRO A 187 12.45 -0.95 10.85
CA PRO A 187 13.44 -1.55 9.97
C PRO A 187 14.58 -0.59 9.61
N ALA A 188 14.32 0.72 9.49
CA ALA A 188 15.35 1.73 9.26
C ALA A 188 16.37 1.78 10.39
N ARG A 189 15.92 1.83 11.65
CA ARG A 189 16.81 1.79 12.82
C ARG A 189 17.61 0.50 12.90
N GLN A 190 16.99 -0.65 12.63
CA GLN A 190 17.72 -1.91 12.63
C GLN A 190 18.83 -1.92 11.57
N LEU A 191 18.57 -1.36 10.37
CA LEU A 191 19.59 -1.23 9.34
C LEU A 191 20.71 -0.28 9.77
N GLU A 192 20.38 0.85 10.38
CA GLU A 192 21.34 1.79 10.95
C GLU A 192 22.28 1.11 11.96
N ASP A 193 21.71 0.37 12.93
CA ASP A 193 22.47 -0.40 13.92
C ASP A 193 23.33 -1.49 13.27
N PHE A 194 22.82 -2.15 12.24
CA PHE A 194 23.56 -3.18 11.52
C PHE A 194 24.78 -2.59 10.79
N LEU A 195 24.63 -1.45 10.13
CA LEU A 195 25.71 -0.76 9.42
C LEU A 195 26.75 -0.21 10.42
N ALA A 196 26.30 0.39 11.52
CA ALA A 196 27.19 0.91 12.56
C ALA A 196 28.09 -0.17 13.16
N ARG A 197 27.54 -1.36 13.47
CA ARG A 197 28.32 -2.52 13.95
C ARG A 197 29.36 -3.04 12.96
N ARG A 198 29.30 -2.62 11.71
CA ARG A 198 30.24 -2.98 10.64
C ARG A 198 31.17 -1.85 10.21
N GLY A 199 31.25 -0.79 11.06
CA GLY A 199 32.17 0.31 10.82
C GLY A 199 31.60 1.43 9.95
N HIS A 200 30.31 1.37 9.57
CA HIS A 200 29.63 2.38 8.77
C HIS A 200 28.52 3.06 9.59
N PRO A 201 28.83 4.01 10.47
CA PRO A 201 27.84 4.72 11.30
C PRO A 201 27.07 5.77 10.47
N VAL A 202 26.31 5.30 9.48
CA VAL A 202 25.46 6.13 8.62
C VAL A 202 24.02 6.10 9.13
N ARG A 203 23.44 7.29 9.30
CA ARG A 203 22.03 7.40 9.67
C ARG A 203 21.14 6.99 8.50
N VAL A 204 20.14 6.16 8.78
CA VAL A 204 19.10 5.80 7.82
C VAL A 204 17.90 6.74 8.02
N GLN A 205 17.72 7.69 7.12
CA GLN A 205 16.69 8.73 7.20
C GLN A 205 15.34 8.21 6.71
N PRO A 206 14.32 8.06 7.57
CA PRO A 206 13.00 7.61 7.15
C PRO A 206 12.22 8.73 6.46
N VAL A 207 11.50 8.41 5.39
CA VAL A 207 10.61 9.33 4.65
C VAL A 207 9.35 8.58 4.23
N VAL A 208 8.17 9.14 4.49
CA VAL A 208 6.91 8.59 3.99
C VAL A 208 6.43 9.38 2.79
N LEU A 209 6.11 8.70 1.70
CA LEU A 209 5.64 9.29 0.45
C LEU A 209 4.20 8.87 0.16
N LEU A 210 3.28 9.83 0.17
CA LEU A 210 1.89 9.70 -0.25
C LEU A 210 1.81 9.98 -1.76
N ASN A 211 2.13 8.98 -2.61
CA ASN A 211 2.36 9.17 -4.06
C ASN A 211 1.08 9.04 -4.90
N HIS A 212 -0.07 9.51 -4.41
CA HIS A 212 -1.29 9.55 -5.22
C HIS A 212 -1.58 11.00 -5.64
N PRO A 213 -1.94 11.30 -6.92
CA PRO A 213 -2.14 12.68 -7.40
C PRO A 213 -3.20 13.48 -6.63
N ARG A 214 -4.14 12.80 -6.00
CA ARG A 214 -5.19 13.40 -5.16
C ARG A 214 -4.92 13.25 -3.65
N ALA A 215 -3.74 12.82 -3.24
CA ALA A 215 -3.36 12.84 -1.84
C ALA A 215 -3.18 14.28 -1.36
N ARG A 216 -3.75 14.60 -0.22
CA ARG A 216 -3.63 15.92 0.44
C ARG A 216 -3.37 15.72 1.92
N ILE A 217 -2.51 16.51 2.50
CA ILE A 217 -2.29 16.55 3.95
C ILE A 217 -3.20 17.64 4.51
N GLY A 218 -4.24 17.26 5.24
CA GLY A 218 -5.14 18.17 5.96
C GLY A 218 -4.61 18.55 7.33
N TYR A 219 -3.93 17.60 8.01
CA TYR A 219 -3.27 17.84 9.28
C TYR A 219 -2.01 16.99 9.39
N LEU A 220 -0.92 17.57 9.83
CA LEU A 220 0.36 16.91 10.10
C LEU A 220 0.87 17.34 11.48
N ASP A 221 1.12 16.38 12.35
CA ASP A 221 1.77 16.61 13.64
C ASP A 221 3.23 17.01 13.42
N GLU A 222 3.60 18.20 13.91
CA GLU A 222 4.96 18.75 13.77
C GLU A 222 6.02 17.90 14.47
N ASN A 223 5.62 17.14 15.50
CA ASN A 223 6.51 16.27 16.28
C ASN A 223 6.60 14.84 15.72
N LEU A 224 6.14 14.58 14.50
CA LEU A 224 6.16 13.24 13.91
C LEU A 224 7.58 12.66 13.76
N GLY A 225 8.58 13.53 13.59
CA GLY A 225 9.99 13.15 13.45
C GLY A 225 10.36 12.45 12.14
N VAL A 226 9.41 12.33 11.21
CA VAL A 226 9.58 11.72 9.89
C VAL A 226 8.93 12.63 8.84
N PRO A 227 9.66 13.06 7.79
CA PRO A 227 9.08 13.79 6.68
C PRO A 227 7.97 13.01 5.99
N VAL A 228 6.85 13.70 5.69
CA VAL A 228 5.75 13.17 4.90
C VAL A 228 5.61 14.02 3.65
N LEU A 229 5.77 13.40 2.50
CA LEU A 229 5.78 14.05 1.20
C LEU A 229 4.58 13.60 0.36
N THR A 230 4.14 14.44 -0.59
CA THR A 230 3.00 14.15 -1.46
C THR A 230 3.38 14.01 -2.93
N SER A 231 4.67 14.07 -3.25
CA SER A 231 5.15 13.84 -4.61
C SER A 231 6.58 13.33 -4.65
N THR A 232 6.90 12.52 -5.64
CA THR A 232 8.26 12.01 -5.87
C THR A 232 9.25 13.13 -6.18
N ARG A 233 8.79 14.28 -6.73
CA ARG A 233 9.64 15.45 -6.93
C ARG A 233 10.12 16.06 -5.60
N GLN A 234 9.24 16.13 -4.60
CA GLN A 234 9.62 16.55 -3.25
C GLN A 234 10.64 15.58 -2.64
N LEU A 235 10.46 14.26 -2.84
CA LEU A 235 11.43 13.26 -2.40
C LEU A 235 12.81 13.46 -3.04
N ALA A 236 12.87 13.64 -4.37
CA ALA A 236 14.12 13.92 -5.06
C ALA A 236 14.77 15.21 -4.55
N GLY A 237 14.00 16.26 -4.32
CA GLY A 237 14.49 17.53 -3.75
C GLY A 237 15.05 17.35 -2.35
N LEU A 238 14.35 16.63 -1.47
CA LEU A 238 14.81 16.33 -0.11
C LEU A 238 16.12 15.55 -0.11
N VAL A 239 16.22 14.50 -0.93
CA VAL A 239 17.41 13.65 -1.03
C VAL A 239 18.61 14.44 -1.56
N LEU A 240 18.41 15.29 -2.56
CA LEU A 240 19.47 16.11 -3.15
C LEU A 240 19.93 17.28 -2.24
N ALA A 241 19.01 17.83 -1.45
CA ALA A 241 19.30 18.92 -0.52
C ALA A 241 19.92 18.44 0.80
N ALA A 242 19.87 17.15 1.09
CA ALA A 242 20.43 16.59 2.31
C ALA A 242 21.96 16.74 2.31
N GLY A 243 22.50 17.21 3.43
CA GLY A 243 23.93 17.27 3.67
C GLY A 243 24.50 15.89 3.95
N GLY A 244 25.66 15.60 3.36
CA GLY A 244 26.39 14.35 3.57
C GLY A 244 27.59 14.28 2.64
N ASN A 245 28.52 13.39 2.92
CA ASN A 245 29.75 13.24 2.12
C ASN A 245 30.24 11.78 2.11
N LEU A 246 29.35 10.83 1.85
CA LEU A 246 29.75 9.45 1.67
C LEU A 246 30.59 9.30 0.39
N SER A 247 31.83 8.84 0.56
CA SER A 247 32.73 8.54 -0.54
C SER A 247 32.20 7.40 -1.43
N ALA A 248 32.74 7.26 -2.63
CA ALA A 248 32.37 6.17 -3.54
C ALA A 248 32.69 4.78 -2.94
N SER A 249 33.78 4.65 -2.18
CA SER A 249 34.13 3.40 -1.46
C SER A 249 33.10 3.06 -0.41
N GLU A 250 32.79 3.98 0.49
CA GLU A 250 31.79 3.79 1.54
C GLU A 250 30.44 3.41 0.96
N ARG A 251 29.98 4.08 -0.08
CA ARG A 251 28.73 3.74 -0.77
C ARG A 251 28.73 2.30 -1.33
N THR A 252 29.88 1.87 -1.90
CA THR A 252 30.01 0.51 -2.43
C THR A 252 29.97 -0.53 -1.32
N GLU A 253 30.63 -0.26 -0.21
CA GLU A 253 30.66 -1.15 0.96
C GLU A 253 29.29 -1.25 1.63
N ILE A 254 28.62 -0.09 1.84
CA ILE A 254 27.25 -0.02 2.38
C ILE A 254 26.29 -0.76 1.46
N ALA A 255 26.37 -0.57 0.15
CA ALA A 255 25.52 -1.30 -0.81
C ALA A 255 25.68 -2.82 -0.66
N GLY A 256 26.91 -3.31 -0.59
CA GLY A 256 27.18 -4.73 -0.36
C GLY A 256 26.70 -5.26 0.99
N LEU A 257 26.70 -4.41 2.03
CA LEU A 257 26.14 -4.75 3.35
C LEU A 257 24.63 -4.86 3.30
N VAL A 258 23.95 -3.90 2.68
CA VAL A 258 22.48 -3.89 2.48
C VAL A 258 22.03 -5.18 1.76
N GLU A 259 22.70 -5.56 0.67
CA GLU A 259 22.37 -6.76 -0.07
C GLU A 259 22.56 -8.04 0.77
N ARG A 260 23.65 -8.12 1.58
CA ARG A 260 23.91 -9.26 2.44
C ARG A 260 22.90 -9.41 3.54
N ASP A 261 22.52 -8.31 4.19
CA ASP A 261 21.52 -8.28 5.26
C ASP A 261 20.14 -8.70 4.72
N HIS A 262 19.73 -8.14 3.59
CA HIS A 262 18.48 -8.52 2.94
C HIS A 262 18.44 -10.02 2.63
N ARG A 263 19.48 -10.57 1.95
CA ARG A 263 19.56 -12.00 1.60
C ARG A 263 19.54 -12.92 2.82
N PHE A 264 20.12 -12.50 3.93
CA PHE A 264 20.09 -13.26 5.18
C PHE A 264 18.66 -13.37 5.73
N HIS A 265 17.91 -12.26 5.73
CA HIS A 265 16.55 -12.22 6.25
C HIS A 265 15.52 -12.85 5.30
N GLU A 266 15.70 -12.72 3.99
CA GLU A 266 14.85 -13.39 3.00
C GLU A 266 14.87 -14.92 3.14
N ARG A 267 16.04 -15.50 3.37
CA ARG A 267 16.20 -16.97 3.57
C ARG A 267 15.56 -17.48 4.87
N ARG A 268 15.38 -16.62 5.87
CA ARG A 268 14.78 -16.99 7.17
C ARG A 268 13.28 -16.76 7.23
N GLY A 269 12.71 -16.00 6.29
CA GLY A 269 11.28 -15.72 6.21
C GLY A 269 10.53 -16.69 5.29
N ARG A 270 11.27 -17.57 4.60
CA ARG A 270 10.75 -18.75 3.87
C ARG A 270 10.80 -19.97 4.76
#